data_c47dce51ba01fcdbe186dc16f87cd241
#
_entry.id   c47dce51ba01fcdbe186dc16f87cd241
#
_cell.length_a   1.000
_cell.length_b   1.000
_cell.length_c   1.000
_cell.angle_alpha   90.00
_cell.angle_beta   90.00
_cell.angle_gamma   90.00
#
_symmetry.space_group_name_H-M   'P 1'
#
loop_
_entity.id
_entity.type
_entity.pdbx_description
1 polymer ?
#
loop_
_entity_poly.entity_id
_entity_poly.type
_entity_poly.pdbx_seq_one_letter_code
_entity_poly.pdbx_strand_id
1 'polypeptide(L)'
;MDFYSQIGQDRIVLKYLKNKKNGTFVDVGCGFPKHINNTYLLENQFDWTGVSVDLIMYSEQDGSTWNDCRNTKLIVKDALTVDYLTLFKDNNLPVNIDYLSMDLEPPDLSLECLFKIPFDEYQFSIITFEVDKNREGDEKRINQSREFLTSKGYVLIGSLCSGQDDVYLHNSLTWLTNEFQFVDEEIIWTKR
;
A
#
# COMPACT_ATOMS: atom_id res chain seq x y z
N MET A 1 -17.94 -1.75 -10.47
CA MET A 1 -16.57 -2.22 -10.16
C MET A 1 -16.56 -2.56 -8.68
N ASP A 2 -16.15 -3.77 -8.35
CA ASP A 2 -16.05 -4.20 -6.96
C ASP A 2 -14.65 -3.85 -6.45
N PHE A 3 -14.57 -3.27 -5.26
CA PHE A 3 -13.32 -2.97 -4.57
C PHE A 3 -13.03 -4.09 -3.56
N TYR A 4 -11.75 -4.35 -3.32
CA TYR A 4 -11.32 -5.52 -2.53
C TYR A 4 -10.53 -5.14 -1.29
N SER A 5 -9.96 -3.94 -1.23
CA SER A 5 -9.25 -3.46 -0.05
C SER A 5 -10.17 -3.28 1.16
N GLN A 6 -9.61 -3.29 2.36
CA GLN A 6 -10.36 -3.21 3.60
C GLN A 6 -11.09 -1.86 3.76
N ILE A 7 -10.43 -0.76 3.45
CA ILE A 7 -10.92 0.60 3.71
C ILE A 7 -10.81 1.53 2.49
N GLY A 8 -10.64 0.97 1.27
CA GLY A 8 -10.66 1.72 0.00
C GLY A 8 -9.29 2.15 -0.50
N GLN A 9 -8.22 1.47 -0.10
CA GLN A 9 -6.87 1.73 -0.58
C GLN A 9 -6.79 1.57 -2.10
N ASP A 10 -7.32 0.49 -2.68
CA ASP A 10 -7.38 0.25 -4.12
C ASP A 10 -8.18 1.34 -4.87
N ARG A 11 -9.27 1.82 -4.26
CA ARG A 11 -10.10 2.89 -4.80
C ARG A 11 -9.35 4.22 -4.88
N ILE A 12 -8.63 4.59 -3.79
CA ILE A 12 -7.90 5.85 -3.75
C ILE A 12 -6.73 5.85 -4.75
N VAL A 13 -6.02 4.71 -4.87
CA VAL A 13 -4.96 4.52 -5.86
C VAL A 13 -5.48 4.74 -7.28
N LEU A 14 -6.58 4.07 -7.64
CA LEU A 14 -7.19 4.23 -8.97
C LEU A 14 -7.67 5.65 -9.23
N LYS A 15 -8.25 6.32 -8.22
CA LYS A 15 -8.70 7.71 -8.34
C LYS A 15 -7.53 8.63 -8.69
N TYR A 16 -6.46 8.62 -7.88
CA TYR A 16 -5.32 9.53 -8.07
C TYR A 16 -4.49 9.18 -9.30
N LEU A 17 -4.36 7.93 -9.64
CA LEU A 17 -3.65 7.49 -10.84
C LEU A 17 -4.57 7.35 -12.07
N LYS A 18 -5.78 7.95 -12.02
CA LYS A 18 -6.72 8.08 -13.15
C LYS A 18 -7.00 6.74 -13.85
N ASN A 19 -7.24 5.69 -13.06
CA ASN A 19 -7.47 4.32 -13.54
C ASN A 19 -6.32 3.81 -14.43
N LYS A 20 -5.08 4.14 -14.08
CA LYS A 20 -3.89 3.71 -14.80
C LYS A 20 -3.91 2.20 -15.00
N LYS A 21 -3.60 1.77 -16.24
CA LYS A 21 -3.32 0.37 -16.58
C LYS A 21 -1.82 0.11 -16.62
N ASN A 22 -1.45 -1.16 -16.48
CA ASN A 22 -0.06 -1.61 -16.52
C ASN A 22 0.83 -0.86 -15.51
N GLY A 23 0.29 -0.60 -14.30
CA GLY A 23 1.04 0.00 -13.21
C GLY A 23 1.90 -1.02 -12.47
N THR A 24 2.64 -0.53 -11.48
CA THR A 24 3.49 -1.37 -10.63
C THR A 24 3.25 -1.12 -9.16
N PHE A 25 3.38 -2.15 -8.33
CA PHE A 25 3.19 -2.03 -6.89
C PHE A 25 4.21 -2.82 -6.07
N VAL A 26 4.34 -2.42 -4.82
CA VAL A 26 4.90 -3.19 -3.71
C VAL A 26 3.86 -3.24 -2.61
N ASP A 27 3.56 -4.44 -2.10
CA ASP A 27 2.53 -4.69 -1.10
C ASP A 27 3.14 -5.42 0.10
N VAL A 28 3.28 -4.75 1.22
CA VAL A 28 3.94 -5.27 2.42
C VAL A 28 2.91 -5.45 3.52
N GLY A 29 2.73 -6.69 3.98
CA GLY A 29 1.62 -7.10 4.83
C GLY A 29 0.36 -7.35 3.98
N CYS A 30 0.53 -8.07 2.86
CA CYS A 30 -0.52 -8.19 1.85
C CYS A 30 -1.74 -9.03 2.26
N GLY A 31 -1.63 -9.87 3.30
CA GLY A 31 -2.73 -10.67 3.82
C GLY A 31 -3.26 -11.71 2.83
N PHE A 32 -4.58 -11.77 2.70
CA PHE A 32 -5.26 -12.70 1.80
C PHE A 32 -5.00 -12.38 0.32
N PRO A 33 -5.04 -13.38 -0.56
CA PRO A 33 -4.76 -13.15 -1.98
C PRO A 33 -5.77 -12.25 -2.68
N LYS A 34 -7.02 -12.21 -2.22
CA LYS A 34 -8.12 -11.46 -2.81
C LYS A 34 -8.94 -10.69 -1.78
N HIS A 35 -9.39 -11.37 -0.71
CA HIS A 35 -10.23 -10.75 0.32
C HIS A 35 -9.44 -9.73 1.12
N ILE A 36 -10.00 -8.53 1.34
CA ILE A 36 -9.35 -7.39 2.02
C ILE A 36 -7.92 -7.11 1.54
N ASN A 37 -7.66 -7.25 0.23
CA ASN A 37 -6.34 -7.07 -0.35
C ASN A 37 -6.24 -5.75 -1.13
N ASN A 38 -5.19 -4.98 -0.87
CA ASN A 38 -5.00 -3.61 -1.39
C ASN A 38 -4.60 -3.57 -2.87
N THR A 39 -4.11 -4.68 -3.43
CA THR A 39 -3.52 -4.75 -4.78
C THR A 39 -4.22 -5.72 -5.72
N TYR A 40 -5.14 -6.57 -5.22
CA TYR A 40 -5.84 -7.56 -6.06
C TYR A 40 -6.59 -6.92 -7.23
N LEU A 41 -7.37 -5.85 -6.98
CA LEU A 41 -8.11 -5.15 -8.03
C LEU A 41 -7.16 -4.60 -9.11
N LEU A 42 -6.05 -4.01 -8.68
CA LEU A 42 -5.05 -3.39 -9.56
C LEU A 42 -4.45 -4.43 -10.50
N GLU A 43 -4.07 -5.59 -9.97
CA GLU A 43 -3.56 -6.70 -10.78
C GLU A 43 -4.63 -7.29 -11.70
N ASN A 44 -5.80 -7.63 -11.15
CA ASN A 44 -6.81 -8.43 -11.84
C ASN A 44 -7.56 -7.66 -12.96
N GLN A 45 -7.82 -6.36 -12.77
CA GLN A 45 -8.63 -5.56 -13.71
C GLN A 45 -7.85 -4.45 -14.42
N PHE A 46 -6.67 -4.10 -13.94
CA PHE A 46 -5.88 -3.01 -14.51
C PHE A 46 -4.50 -3.46 -15.00
N ASP A 47 -4.24 -4.76 -15.03
CA ASP A 47 -3.02 -5.37 -15.54
C ASP A 47 -1.73 -4.87 -14.82
N TRP A 48 -1.85 -4.58 -13.51
CA TRP A 48 -0.69 -4.17 -12.74
C TRP A 48 0.21 -5.37 -12.40
N THR A 49 1.49 -5.10 -12.22
CA THR A 49 2.48 -6.09 -11.79
C THR A 49 3.20 -5.60 -10.55
N GLY A 50 3.81 -6.52 -9.80
CA GLY A 50 4.51 -6.12 -8.58
C GLY A 50 4.99 -7.29 -7.76
N VAL A 51 5.32 -6.98 -6.51
CA VAL A 51 5.70 -7.97 -5.51
C VAL A 51 4.93 -7.74 -4.22
N SER A 52 4.57 -8.82 -3.55
CA SER A 52 3.92 -8.81 -2.25
C SER A 52 4.79 -9.54 -1.23
N VAL A 53 4.79 -9.06 0.01
CA VAL A 53 5.54 -9.63 1.13
C VAL A 53 4.60 -9.88 2.28
N ASP A 54 4.65 -11.08 2.84
CA ASP A 54 3.93 -11.41 4.07
C ASP A 54 4.68 -12.50 4.86
N LEU A 55 4.42 -12.58 6.16
CA LEU A 55 5.04 -13.60 7.01
C LEU A 55 4.55 -15.01 6.67
N ILE A 56 3.29 -15.12 6.24
CA ILE A 56 2.65 -16.38 5.89
C ILE A 56 1.84 -16.23 4.59
N MET A 57 1.57 -17.36 3.94
CA MET A 57 0.64 -17.41 2.81
C MET A 57 -0.76 -17.73 3.32
N TYR A 58 -1.66 -16.77 3.23
CA TYR A 58 -3.08 -16.97 3.56
C TYR A 58 -3.82 -17.68 2.44
N SER A 59 -4.92 -18.33 2.80
CA SER A 59 -5.86 -18.94 1.85
C SER A 59 -7.24 -18.30 2.01
N GLU A 60 -7.97 -18.18 0.91
CA GLU A 60 -9.37 -17.75 0.91
C GLU A 60 -10.26 -18.77 1.62
N GLN A 61 -11.52 -18.41 1.89
CA GLN A 61 -12.48 -19.30 2.55
C GLN A 61 -12.78 -20.57 1.74
N ASP A 62 -12.66 -20.51 0.41
CA ASP A 62 -12.81 -21.64 -0.49
C ASP A 62 -11.56 -22.52 -0.62
N GLY A 63 -10.47 -22.16 0.09
CA GLY A 63 -9.20 -22.84 0.10
C GLY A 63 -8.24 -22.40 -0.99
N SER A 64 -8.61 -21.47 -1.87
CA SER A 64 -7.69 -20.96 -2.89
C SER A 64 -6.55 -20.15 -2.26
N THR A 65 -5.35 -20.32 -2.82
CA THR A 65 -4.11 -19.72 -2.35
C THR A 65 -3.70 -18.55 -3.23
N TRP A 66 -2.57 -17.91 -2.89
CA TRP A 66 -1.98 -16.86 -3.73
C TRP A 66 -1.79 -17.31 -5.17
N ASN A 67 -1.24 -18.50 -5.38
CA ASN A 67 -0.95 -19.03 -6.73
C ASN A 67 -2.21 -19.33 -7.55
N ASP A 68 -3.35 -19.49 -6.90
CA ASP A 68 -4.64 -19.71 -7.57
C ASP A 68 -5.32 -18.39 -7.98
N CYS A 69 -5.01 -17.30 -7.26
CA CYS A 69 -5.69 -16.01 -7.40
C CYS A 69 -4.85 -14.93 -8.09
N ARG A 70 -3.52 -15.04 -8.04
CA ARG A 70 -2.57 -13.98 -8.39
C ARG A 70 -1.51 -14.47 -9.38
N ASN A 71 -1.08 -13.57 -10.24
CA ASN A 71 0.07 -13.79 -11.14
C ASN A 71 1.36 -13.15 -10.58
N THR A 72 1.21 -12.16 -9.69
CA THR A 72 2.34 -11.50 -9.04
C THR A 72 2.95 -12.37 -7.94
N LYS A 73 4.21 -12.12 -7.66
CA LYS A 73 4.99 -12.93 -6.72
C LYS A 73 4.68 -12.57 -5.27
N LEU A 74 4.40 -13.59 -4.44
CA LEU A 74 4.41 -13.48 -2.99
C LEU A 74 5.77 -13.94 -2.44
N ILE A 75 6.37 -13.13 -1.59
CA ILE A 75 7.55 -13.44 -0.79
C ILE A 75 7.08 -13.78 0.61
N VAL A 76 7.08 -15.06 0.95
CA VAL A 76 6.73 -15.53 2.30
C VAL A 76 7.95 -15.37 3.20
N LYS A 77 8.03 -14.25 3.91
CA LYS A 77 9.16 -13.89 4.76
C LYS A 77 8.78 -12.79 5.74
N ASP A 78 9.45 -12.76 6.89
CA ASP A 78 9.38 -11.60 7.79
C ASP A 78 9.84 -10.33 7.05
N ALA A 79 8.93 -9.37 6.92
CA ALA A 79 9.13 -8.11 6.19
C ALA A 79 10.35 -7.32 6.72
N LEU A 80 10.66 -7.43 8.01
CA LEU A 80 11.81 -6.76 8.62
C LEU A 80 13.15 -7.37 8.22
N THR A 81 13.16 -8.59 7.66
CA THR A 81 14.37 -9.31 7.22
C THR A 81 14.60 -9.30 5.72
N VAL A 82 13.67 -8.67 4.96
CA VAL A 82 13.78 -8.56 3.51
C VAL A 82 14.83 -7.52 3.11
N ASP A 83 15.70 -7.88 2.18
CA ASP A 83 16.52 -6.92 1.45
C ASP A 83 15.70 -6.35 0.27
N TYR A 84 15.01 -5.24 0.52
CA TYR A 84 14.11 -4.62 -0.46
C TYR A 84 14.86 -4.12 -1.71
N LEU A 85 16.10 -3.68 -1.58
CA LEU A 85 16.88 -3.23 -2.73
C LEU A 85 17.13 -4.39 -3.70
N THR A 86 17.57 -5.53 -3.17
CA THR A 86 17.77 -6.75 -3.96
C THR A 86 16.42 -7.28 -4.47
N LEU A 87 15.38 -7.30 -3.63
CA LEU A 87 14.05 -7.75 -4.04
C LEU A 87 13.51 -6.97 -5.24
N PHE A 88 13.62 -5.65 -5.24
CA PHE A 88 13.11 -4.80 -6.32
C PHE A 88 13.91 -5.01 -7.62
N LYS A 89 15.23 -5.13 -7.53
CA LYS A 89 16.10 -5.44 -8.68
C LYS A 89 15.79 -6.80 -9.29
N ASP A 90 15.69 -7.84 -8.46
CA ASP A 90 15.45 -9.22 -8.91
C ASP A 90 14.07 -9.41 -9.56
N ASN A 91 13.11 -8.55 -9.22
CA ASN A 91 11.79 -8.55 -9.82
C ASN A 91 11.61 -7.47 -10.91
N ASN A 92 12.71 -6.84 -11.35
CA ASN A 92 12.74 -5.83 -12.41
C ASN A 92 11.73 -4.69 -12.20
N LEU A 93 11.52 -4.26 -10.94
CA LEU A 93 10.67 -3.12 -10.66
C LEU A 93 11.30 -1.85 -11.22
N PRO A 94 10.50 -0.94 -11.83
CA PRO A 94 11.02 0.33 -12.31
C PRO A 94 11.44 1.22 -11.14
N VAL A 95 12.34 2.16 -11.37
CA VAL A 95 12.76 3.16 -10.36
C VAL A 95 11.55 3.96 -9.84
N ASN A 96 10.59 4.26 -10.71
CA ASN A 96 9.33 4.90 -10.36
C ASN A 96 8.23 3.84 -10.29
N ILE A 97 7.92 3.39 -9.08
CA ILE A 97 6.84 2.44 -8.77
C ILE A 97 5.56 3.23 -8.53
N ASP A 98 4.42 2.74 -8.97
CA ASP A 98 3.17 3.48 -8.86
C ASP A 98 2.59 3.47 -7.45
N TYR A 99 2.68 2.34 -6.75
CA TYR A 99 2.03 2.17 -5.46
C TYR A 99 2.87 1.38 -4.45
N LEU A 100 2.93 1.89 -3.21
CA LEU A 100 3.39 1.16 -2.03
C LEU A 100 2.22 1.02 -1.06
N SER A 101 1.84 -0.20 -0.73
CA SER A 101 0.98 -0.55 0.40
C SER A 101 1.86 -1.02 1.55
N MET A 102 1.69 -0.43 2.73
CA MET A 102 2.42 -0.78 3.95
C MET A 102 1.42 -1.01 5.08
N ASP A 103 1.20 -2.27 5.46
CA ASP A 103 0.10 -2.69 6.34
C ASP A 103 0.53 -3.92 7.14
N LEU A 104 1.43 -3.73 8.13
CA LEU A 104 1.96 -4.80 8.99
C LEU A 104 1.34 -4.76 10.38
N GLU A 105 0.93 -5.91 10.89
CA GLU A 105 0.44 -6.06 12.25
C GLU A 105 1.51 -6.66 13.22
N PRO A 106 1.75 -6.02 14.36
CA PRO A 106 1.22 -4.72 14.81
C PRO A 106 1.83 -3.53 14.05
N PRO A 107 1.14 -2.35 14.02
CA PRO A 107 1.54 -1.19 13.21
C PRO A 107 2.97 -0.64 13.49
N ASP A 108 3.57 -0.95 14.61
CA ASP A 108 4.98 -0.62 14.89
C ASP A 108 5.91 -1.26 13.88
N LEU A 109 5.57 -2.46 13.38
CA LEU A 109 6.36 -3.15 12.36
C LEU A 109 6.30 -2.43 11.01
N SER A 110 5.18 -1.78 10.70
CA SER A 110 5.06 -0.93 9.50
C SER A 110 6.07 0.21 9.53
N LEU A 111 6.25 0.88 10.67
CA LEU A 111 7.26 1.94 10.80
C LEU A 111 8.69 1.41 10.68
N GLU A 112 9.00 0.29 11.36
CA GLU A 112 10.34 -0.31 11.25
C GLU A 112 10.65 -0.76 9.81
N CYS A 113 9.66 -1.33 9.12
CA CYS A 113 9.78 -1.74 7.73
C CYS A 113 9.94 -0.54 6.79
N LEU A 114 9.22 0.56 7.04
CA LEU A 114 9.30 1.77 6.24
C LEU A 114 10.74 2.28 6.10
N PHE A 115 11.54 2.21 7.17
CA PHE A 115 12.94 2.63 7.16
C PHE A 115 13.86 1.69 6.35
N LYS A 116 13.39 0.51 5.96
CA LYS A 116 14.13 -0.46 5.13
C LYS A 116 13.83 -0.33 3.65
N ILE A 117 12.78 0.40 3.29
CA ILE A 117 12.44 0.67 1.89
C ILE A 117 13.50 1.59 1.27
N PRO A 118 14.06 1.23 0.11
CA PRO A 118 15.17 1.96 -0.51
C PRO A 118 14.70 3.22 -1.24
N PHE A 119 14.20 4.23 -0.50
CA PHE A 119 13.69 5.49 -1.04
C PHE A 119 14.75 6.35 -1.73
N ASP A 120 16.03 6.06 -1.56
CA ASP A 120 17.09 6.79 -2.24
C ASP A 120 17.32 6.29 -3.68
N GLU A 121 16.89 5.05 -3.98
CA GLU A 121 17.00 4.41 -5.29
C GLU A 121 15.66 4.28 -6.01
N TYR A 122 14.55 4.20 -5.25
CA TYR A 122 13.20 4.00 -5.77
C TYR A 122 12.24 5.06 -5.26
N GLN A 123 11.31 5.43 -6.10
CA GLN A 123 10.27 6.38 -5.80
C GLN A 123 8.89 5.74 -6.02
N PHE A 124 7.93 6.09 -5.17
CA PHE A 124 6.54 5.66 -5.30
C PHE A 124 5.65 6.85 -5.66
N SER A 125 4.68 6.64 -6.54
CA SER A 125 3.71 7.68 -6.90
C SER A 125 2.74 7.97 -5.76
N ILE A 126 2.19 6.91 -5.16
CA ILE A 126 1.25 6.96 -4.04
C ILE A 126 1.64 5.90 -2.99
N ILE A 127 1.46 6.24 -1.72
CA ILE A 127 1.69 5.33 -0.59
C ILE A 127 0.44 5.34 0.27
N THR A 128 -0.04 4.16 0.67
CA THR A 128 -0.92 3.98 1.84
C THR A 128 -0.11 3.36 2.96
N PHE A 129 -0.22 3.94 4.13
CA PHE A 129 0.57 3.55 5.29
C PHE A 129 -0.35 3.41 6.50
N GLU A 130 -0.42 2.19 7.05
CA GLU A 130 -1.21 1.92 8.23
C GLU A 130 -0.67 2.69 9.45
N VAL A 131 -1.52 3.51 10.05
CA VAL A 131 -1.21 4.29 11.24
C VAL A 131 -2.05 3.91 12.45
N ASP A 132 -3.25 3.38 12.26
CA ASP A 132 -4.23 2.98 13.29
C ASP A 132 -4.26 3.95 14.50
N LYS A 133 -4.77 5.15 14.27
CA LYS A 133 -4.79 6.26 15.27
C LYS A 133 -5.55 5.96 16.56
N ASN A 134 -6.26 4.85 16.62
CA ASN A 134 -7.13 4.53 17.74
C ASN A 134 -6.41 3.82 18.91
N ARG A 135 -5.12 3.55 18.78
CA ARG A 135 -4.31 2.96 19.87
C ARG A 135 -3.69 4.06 20.71
N GLU A 136 -3.83 3.95 22.02
CA GLU A 136 -3.23 4.88 22.97
C GLU A 136 -1.70 4.84 22.90
N GLY A 137 -1.05 6.00 22.76
CA GLY A 137 0.41 6.13 22.70
C GLY A 137 1.01 6.18 21.27
N ASP A 138 0.22 6.06 20.21
CA ASP A 138 0.70 5.98 18.84
C ASP A 138 1.12 7.30 18.20
N GLU A 139 0.86 8.44 18.83
CA GLU A 139 1.20 9.76 18.28
C GLU A 139 2.69 9.87 17.88
N LYS A 140 3.59 9.30 18.67
CA LYS A 140 5.02 9.32 18.38
C LYS A 140 5.34 8.56 17.10
N ARG A 141 4.80 7.35 16.95
CA ARG A 141 4.99 6.49 15.77
C ARG A 141 4.42 7.16 14.51
N ILE A 142 3.21 7.70 14.61
CA ILE A 142 2.55 8.42 13.51
C ILE A 142 3.37 9.63 13.09
N ASN A 143 3.86 10.43 14.03
CA ASN A 143 4.70 11.59 13.71
C ASN A 143 6.02 11.18 13.06
N GLN A 144 6.66 10.11 13.53
CA GLN A 144 7.89 9.60 12.93
C GLN A 144 7.70 9.15 11.48
N SER A 145 6.63 8.42 11.16
CA SER A 145 6.34 8.00 9.78
C SER A 145 6.08 9.21 8.87
N ARG A 146 5.32 10.20 9.37
CA ARG A 146 5.04 11.45 8.64
C ARG A 146 6.28 12.29 8.37
N GLU A 147 7.11 12.48 9.38
CA GLU A 147 8.38 13.21 9.26
C GLU A 147 9.30 12.50 8.27
N PHE A 148 9.43 11.18 8.37
CA PHE A 148 10.26 10.40 7.45
C PHE A 148 9.77 10.50 6.01
N LEU A 149 8.49 10.23 5.74
CA LEU A 149 7.95 10.30 4.38
C LEU A 149 8.02 11.72 3.80
N THR A 150 7.78 12.74 4.63
CA THR A 150 7.96 14.14 4.21
C THR A 150 9.42 14.42 3.82
N SER A 151 10.39 13.90 4.57
CA SER A 151 11.82 14.05 4.25
C SER A 151 12.22 13.36 2.93
N LYS A 152 11.46 12.34 2.52
CA LYS A 152 11.63 11.62 1.24
C LYS A 152 10.82 12.24 0.09
N GLY A 153 10.20 13.39 0.29
CA GLY A 153 9.50 14.13 -0.76
C GLY A 153 8.04 13.75 -0.93
N TYR A 154 7.42 13.15 0.06
CA TYR A 154 5.99 12.82 0.04
C TYR A 154 5.16 13.84 0.80
N VAL A 155 3.96 14.09 0.30
CA VAL A 155 2.99 14.97 0.92
C VAL A 155 1.81 14.14 1.41
N LEU A 156 1.49 14.25 2.69
CA LEU A 156 0.29 13.67 3.28
C LEU A 156 -0.94 14.39 2.69
N ILE A 157 -1.79 13.66 2.00
CA ILE A 157 -3.00 14.22 1.36
C ILE A 157 -4.27 13.95 2.17
N GLY A 158 -4.23 13.02 3.10
CA GLY A 158 -5.33 12.69 3.99
C GLY A 158 -5.16 11.32 4.63
N SER A 159 -6.20 10.88 5.33
CA SER A 159 -6.23 9.56 5.97
C SER A 159 -7.54 8.85 5.62
N LEU A 160 -7.49 7.54 5.44
CA LEU A 160 -8.66 6.69 5.21
C LEU A 160 -9.27 6.24 6.53
N CYS A 161 -10.59 6.01 6.53
CA CYS A 161 -11.35 5.42 7.63
C CYS A 161 -11.03 6.05 9.00
N SER A 162 -11.21 7.39 9.11
CA SER A 162 -10.98 8.15 10.35
C SER A 162 -9.56 8.00 10.92
N GLY A 163 -8.58 7.71 10.06
CA GLY A 163 -7.18 7.66 10.45
C GLY A 163 -6.61 6.27 10.67
N GLN A 164 -7.14 5.26 10.02
CA GLN A 164 -6.49 3.95 9.97
C GLN A 164 -5.26 3.98 9.08
N ASP A 165 -5.38 4.50 7.84
CA ASP A 165 -4.25 4.66 6.93
C ASP A 165 -4.02 6.12 6.56
N ASP A 166 -2.78 6.56 6.61
CA ASP A 166 -2.36 7.82 5.98
C ASP A 166 -2.07 7.58 4.48
N VAL A 167 -2.48 8.55 3.64
CA VAL A 167 -2.29 8.51 2.19
C VAL A 167 -1.33 9.61 1.76
N TYR A 168 -0.30 9.23 1.03
CA TYR A 168 0.74 10.15 0.57
C TYR A 168 0.84 10.14 -0.96
N LEU A 169 1.11 11.31 -1.53
CA LEU A 169 1.56 11.46 -2.91
C LEU A 169 3.00 11.96 -2.95
N HIS A 170 3.76 11.48 -3.91
CA HIS A 170 5.06 12.09 -4.19
C HIS A 170 4.87 13.54 -4.66
N ASN A 171 5.77 14.43 -4.28
CA ASN A 171 5.66 15.88 -4.52
C ASN A 171 5.52 16.25 -6.02
N SER A 172 6.06 15.43 -6.93
CA SER A 172 5.89 15.60 -8.38
C SER A 172 4.44 15.45 -8.86
N LEU A 173 3.57 14.88 -8.03
CA LEU A 173 2.16 14.61 -8.34
C LEU A 173 1.19 15.49 -7.54
N THR A 174 1.69 16.42 -6.72
CA THR A 174 0.83 17.25 -5.86
C THR A 174 -0.13 18.15 -6.62
N TRP A 175 0.11 18.41 -7.91
CA TRP A 175 -0.87 19.09 -8.78
C TRP A 175 -2.21 18.32 -8.87
N LEU A 176 -2.22 17.01 -8.62
CA LEU A 176 -3.45 16.21 -8.58
C LEU A 176 -4.36 16.58 -7.40
N THR A 177 -3.82 17.13 -6.31
CA THR A 177 -4.63 17.58 -5.16
C THR A 177 -5.51 18.78 -5.53
N ASN A 178 -5.15 19.55 -6.54
CA ASN A 178 -5.98 20.63 -7.06
C ASN A 178 -7.16 20.11 -7.91
N GLU A 179 -7.01 18.91 -8.50
CA GLU A 179 -8.08 18.27 -9.27
C GLU A 179 -9.02 17.44 -8.36
N PHE A 180 -8.50 16.91 -7.27
CA PHE A 180 -9.22 16.04 -6.36
C PHE A 180 -9.08 16.59 -4.94
N GLN A 181 -10.14 17.23 -4.42
CA GLN A 181 -10.19 17.42 -2.98
C GLN A 181 -10.19 16.04 -2.31
N PHE A 182 -9.25 15.82 -1.38
CA PHE A 182 -9.32 14.70 -0.48
C PHE A 182 -10.54 14.96 0.42
N VAL A 183 -11.64 14.35 0.09
CA VAL A 183 -12.74 14.21 1.02
C VAL A 183 -12.41 12.95 1.78
N ASP A 184 -12.32 13.05 3.11
CA ASP A 184 -12.40 11.89 4.00
C ASP A 184 -13.79 11.28 3.76
N GLU A 185 -13.90 10.57 2.66
CA GLU A 185 -15.08 9.78 2.37
C GLU A 185 -15.02 8.65 3.40
N GLU A 186 -15.73 8.85 4.51
CA GLU A 186 -16.19 7.71 5.29
C GLU A 186 -16.79 6.74 4.27
N ILE A 187 -16.01 5.72 3.94
CA ILE A 187 -16.50 4.65 3.09
C ILE A 187 -17.50 3.92 3.97
N ILE A 188 -18.76 4.39 3.92
CA ILE A 188 -19.87 3.71 4.57
C ILE A 188 -19.97 2.36 3.88
N TRP A 189 -19.44 1.34 4.55
CA TRP A 189 -19.64 -0.04 4.16
C TRP A 189 -21.14 -0.34 4.19
N THR A 190 -21.80 -0.17 3.07
CA THR A 190 -23.10 -0.83 2.90
C THR A 190 -22.81 -2.31 2.85
N LYS A 191 -23.03 -2.97 3.99
CA LYS A 191 -23.12 -4.44 4.05
C LYS A 191 -24.00 -4.91 2.91
N ARG A 192 -23.45 -5.59 1.93
CA ARG A 192 -24.17 -6.48 1.03
C ARG A 192 -23.90 -7.91 1.43
#